data_1c4360a42980f176595bf91b60525e22
#
_entry.id   1c4360a42980f176595bf91b60525e22
#
_cell.length_a   1.000
_cell.length_b   1.000
_cell.length_c   1.000
_cell.angle_alpha   90.00
_cell.angle_beta   90.00
_cell.angle_gamma   90.00
#
_symmetry.space_group_name_H-M   'P 1'
#
loop_
_entity.id
_entity.type
_entity.pdbx_description
1 polymer ?
#
loop_
_entity_poly.entity_id
_entity_poly.type
_entity_poly.pdbx_seq_one_letter_code
_entity_poly.pdbx_strand_id
1 'polypeptide(L)'
;VSHARRFGKSHAAGMIDAYYSRGCDSSELFENTEIATKPGYLEHMNQYHVIHIDVSSFWDVYKDNVIEKIQEYICDELKQVYGDSIDYTKMLSVILLSIYKLTGIPFVIIMDEWDCVIRNGGNSELVHNYLQFLHLLFKSEESKAFLALAYITGILPIKKIKDESALNNFREFTMLKSRQLTRYFGFTEEEVKNL
;
A
#
# COMPACT_ATOMS: atom_id res chain seq x y z
N VAL A 1 -7.02 3.53 -4.54
CA VAL A 1 -7.52 4.86 -4.99
C VAL A 1 -6.96 5.15 -6.37
N SER A 2 -7.85 5.34 -7.37
CA SER A 2 -7.47 5.60 -8.76
C SER A 2 -7.85 7.03 -9.15
N HIS A 3 -6.87 7.92 -9.22
CA HIS A 3 -7.01 9.33 -9.56
C HIS A 3 -5.92 9.79 -10.53
N ALA A 4 -6.16 10.87 -11.25
CA ALA A 4 -5.16 11.52 -12.08
C ALA A 4 -3.91 11.92 -11.26
N ARG A 5 -2.82 12.24 -11.97
CA ARG A 5 -1.61 12.78 -11.32
C ARG A 5 -1.92 14.11 -10.62
N ARG A 6 -1.16 14.43 -9.56
CA ARG A 6 -1.23 15.69 -8.77
C ARG A 6 -2.50 15.86 -7.93
N PHE A 7 -3.24 14.79 -7.64
CA PHE A 7 -4.42 14.80 -6.74
C PHE A 7 -4.11 14.36 -5.30
N GLY A 8 -2.87 14.49 -4.85
CA GLY A 8 -2.50 14.23 -3.45
C GLY A 8 -2.43 12.75 -3.03
N LYS A 9 -2.46 11.79 -3.99
CA LYS A 9 -2.42 10.34 -3.68
C LYS A 9 -1.22 9.93 -2.84
N SER A 10 -0.01 10.31 -3.27
CA SER A 10 1.24 10.01 -2.55
C SER A 10 1.31 10.72 -1.21
N HIS A 11 0.75 11.94 -1.12
CA HIS A 11 0.65 12.65 0.16
C HIS A 11 -0.26 11.88 1.14
N ALA A 12 -1.43 11.42 0.68
CA ALA A 12 -2.31 10.59 1.49
C ALA A 12 -1.66 9.26 1.88
N ALA A 13 -0.89 8.63 0.99
CA ALA A 13 -0.10 7.44 1.29
C ALA A 13 0.92 7.71 2.42
N GLY A 14 1.66 8.83 2.34
CA GLY A 14 2.58 9.25 3.39
C GLY A 14 1.90 9.56 4.73
N MET A 15 0.70 10.14 4.71
CA MET A 15 -0.09 10.35 5.94
C MET A 15 -0.53 9.02 6.58
N ILE A 16 -0.96 8.06 5.77
CA ILE A 16 -1.33 6.71 6.24
C ILE A 16 -0.12 6.01 6.83
N ASP A 17 1.03 6.10 6.18
CA ASP A 17 2.30 5.58 6.67
C ASP A 17 2.64 6.19 8.03
N ALA A 18 2.72 7.51 8.14
CA ALA A 18 3.03 8.21 9.39
C ALA A 18 2.05 7.85 10.53
N TYR A 19 0.74 7.70 10.22
CA TYR A 19 -0.26 7.39 11.22
C TYR A 19 -0.13 5.97 11.79
N TYR A 20 0.13 4.98 10.93
CA TYR A 20 0.14 3.58 11.36
C TYR A 20 1.51 3.07 11.79
N SER A 21 2.62 3.68 11.30
CA SER A 21 3.98 3.18 11.53
C SER A 21 4.35 3.14 13.00
N ARG A 22 4.66 1.96 13.50
CA ARG A 22 5.22 1.78 14.83
C ARG A 22 6.72 2.17 14.85
N GLY A 23 7.20 2.56 16.01
CA GLY A 23 8.60 2.95 16.17
C GLY A 23 8.88 4.43 15.92
N CYS A 24 7.86 5.20 15.57
CA CYS A 24 7.88 6.66 15.56
C CYS A 24 6.72 7.21 16.39
N ASP A 25 6.81 8.45 16.81
CA ASP A 25 5.70 9.20 17.38
C ASP A 25 5.26 10.26 16.38
N SER A 26 4.09 10.08 15.82
CA SER A 26 3.50 11.01 14.86
C SER A 26 2.32 11.81 15.43
N SER A 27 2.12 11.78 16.75
CA SER A 27 0.97 12.41 17.42
C SER A 27 0.81 13.89 17.07
N GLU A 28 1.89 14.66 17.05
CA GLU A 28 1.88 16.09 16.71
C GLU A 28 1.37 16.37 15.28
N LEU A 29 1.56 15.42 14.35
CA LEU A 29 1.09 15.58 12.98
C LEU A 29 -0.43 15.48 12.84
N PHE A 30 -1.09 14.79 13.78
CA PHE A 30 -2.50 14.44 13.69
C PHE A 30 -3.39 15.10 14.75
N GLU A 31 -2.84 15.65 15.83
CA GLU A 31 -3.61 16.20 16.97
C GLU A 31 -4.64 17.27 16.57
N ASN A 32 -4.34 18.07 15.54
CA ASN A 32 -5.20 19.13 15.03
C ASN A 32 -6.01 18.73 13.80
N THR A 33 -6.07 17.43 13.48
CA THR A 33 -6.79 16.91 12.31
C THR A 33 -8.14 16.30 12.70
N GLU A 34 -9.04 16.13 11.71
CA GLU A 34 -10.35 15.51 11.93
C GLU A 34 -10.24 14.08 12.51
N ILE A 35 -9.20 13.32 12.15
CA ILE A 35 -9.03 11.95 12.64
C ILE A 35 -8.82 11.89 14.15
N ALA A 36 -8.19 12.91 14.76
CA ALA A 36 -7.98 12.96 16.21
C ALA A 36 -9.30 12.96 17.01
N THR A 37 -10.40 13.36 16.38
CA THR A 37 -11.73 13.36 16.99
C THR A 37 -12.49 12.03 16.84
N LYS A 38 -11.94 11.07 16.11
CA LYS A 38 -12.64 9.82 15.81
C LYS A 38 -12.38 8.75 16.88
N PRO A 39 -13.39 7.92 17.19
CA PRO A 39 -13.18 6.74 18.03
C PRO A 39 -12.07 5.84 17.47
N GLY A 40 -11.24 5.30 18.34
CA GLY A 40 -10.13 4.40 17.94
C GLY A 40 -8.86 5.13 17.46
N TYR A 41 -8.84 6.48 17.43
CA TYR A 41 -7.68 7.24 16.98
C TYR A 41 -6.37 6.79 17.66
N LEU A 42 -6.33 6.80 18.98
CA LEU A 42 -5.13 6.38 19.74
C LEU A 42 -4.90 4.87 19.72
N GLU A 43 -5.95 4.07 19.50
CA GLU A 43 -5.86 2.61 19.43
C GLU A 43 -5.07 2.13 18.21
N HIS A 44 -5.14 2.90 17.12
CA HIS A 44 -4.51 2.52 15.85
C HIS A 44 -3.25 3.30 15.53
N MET A 45 -3.05 4.46 16.16
CA MET A 45 -1.90 5.32 15.86
C MET A 45 -0.59 4.68 16.31
N ASN A 46 0.36 4.55 15.38
CA ASN A 46 1.70 3.99 15.59
C ASN A 46 1.71 2.54 16.14
N GLN A 47 0.74 1.71 15.73
CA GLN A 47 0.57 0.35 16.25
C GLN A 47 0.93 -0.77 15.25
N TYR A 48 1.26 -0.46 14.00
CA TYR A 48 1.38 -1.46 12.94
C TYR A 48 2.80 -1.52 12.35
N HIS A 49 3.13 -2.69 11.79
CA HIS A 49 4.23 -2.75 10.83
C HIS A 49 3.76 -2.15 9.51
N VAL A 50 4.43 -1.12 9.03
CA VAL A 50 4.09 -0.50 7.75
C VAL A 50 5.14 -0.84 6.70
N ILE A 51 4.68 -1.30 5.54
CA ILE A 51 5.48 -1.46 4.33
C ILE A 51 4.94 -0.45 3.31
N HIS A 52 5.77 0.52 2.91
CA HIS A 52 5.41 1.54 1.94
C HIS A 52 6.33 1.47 0.72
N ILE A 53 5.76 1.17 -0.44
CA ILE A 53 6.47 0.98 -1.71
C ILE A 53 5.93 1.95 -2.76
N ASP A 54 6.80 2.77 -3.31
CA ASP A 54 6.54 3.47 -4.58
C ASP A 54 7.02 2.59 -5.74
N VAL A 55 6.07 1.92 -6.39
CA VAL A 55 6.37 0.99 -7.50
C VAL A 55 7.01 1.70 -8.67
N SER A 56 6.71 3.00 -8.88
CA SER A 56 7.28 3.74 -10.01
C SER A 56 8.79 3.93 -9.86
N SER A 57 9.27 4.17 -8.66
CA SER A 57 10.70 4.30 -8.37
C SER A 57 11.47 3.01 -8.65
N PHE A 58 10.90 1.87 -8.28
CA PHE A 58 11.48 0.56 -8.61
C PHE A 58 11.42 0.28 -10.12
N TRP A 59 10.30 0.58 -10.75
CA TRP A 59 10.15 0.41 -12.19
C TRP A 59 11.19 1.22 -12.99
N ASP A 60 11.41 2.46 -12.62
CA ASP A 60 12.32 3.34 -13.35
C ASP A 60 13.76 2.82 -13.36
N VAL A 61 14.18 2.16 -12.29
CA VAL A 61 15.54 1.62 -12.13
C VAL A 61 15.66 0.18 -12.65
N TYR A 62 14.72 -0.70 -12.30
CA TYR A 62 14.91 -2.15 -12.43
C TYR A 62 14.09 -2.81 -13.55
N LYS A 63 13.11 -2.11 -14.14
CA LYS A 63 12.30 -2.59 -15.27
C LYS A 63 11.78 -4.03 -15.07
N ASP A 64 12.25 -4.97 -15.88
CA ASP A 64 11.80 -6.36 -15.86
C ASP A 64 12.08 -7.10 -14.53
N ASN A 65 13.04 -6.61 -13.74
CA ASN A 65 13.38 -7.18 -12.43
C ASN A 65 12.64 -6.50 -11.27
N VAL A 66 11.63 -5.66 -11.55
CA VAL A 66 10.93 -4.85 -10.55
C VAL A 66 10.35 -5.67 -9.39
N ILE A 67 9.78 -6.85 -9.68
CA ILE A 67 9.14 -7.71 -8.66
C ILE A 67 10.19 -8.24 -7.69
N GLU A 68 11.28 -8.79 -8.23
CA GLU A 68 12.39 -9.32 -7.43
C GLU A 68 13.00 -8.24 -6.54
N LYS A 69 13.23 -7.06 -7.10
CA LYS A 69 13.83 -5.93 -6.36
C LYS A 69 12.93 -5.34 -5.28
N ILE A 70 11.62 -5.33 -5.49
CA ILE A 70 10.66 -4.98 -4.42
C ILE A 70 10.73 -6.03 -3.30
N GLN A 71 10.78 -7.33 -3.63
CA GLN A 71 10.86 -8.38 -2.62
C GLN A 71 12.18 -8.33 -1.84
N GLU A 72 13.31 -8.18 -2.54
CA GLU A 72 14.63 -8.00 -1.91
C GLU A 72 14.63 -6.81 -0.96
N TYR A 73 14.15 -5.65 -1.41
CA TYR A 73 14.08 -4.44 -0.59
C TYR A 73 13.30 -4.67 0.70
N ILE A 74 12.09 -5.26 0.60
CA ILE A 74 11.26 -5.55 1.77
C ILE A 74 11.98 -6.54 2.71
N CYS A 75 12.59 -7.59 2.16
CA CYS A 75 13.31 -8.58 2.96
C CYS A 75 14.53 -7.98 3.67
N ASP A 76 15.27 -7.09 3.01
CA ASP A 76 16.44 -6.42 3.58
C ASP A 76 16.05 -5.50 4.75
N GLU A 77 14.98 -4.71 4.60
CA GLU A 77 14.43 -3.88 5.68
C GLU A 77 13.96 -4.74 6.87
N LEU A 78 13.22 -5.81 6.60
CA LEU A 78 12.76 -6.72 7.65
C LEU A 78 13.94 -7.44 8.35
N LYS A 79 14.98 -7.78 7.60
CA LYS A 79 16.17 -8.44 8.15
C LYS A 79 16.97 -7.52 9.09
N GLN A 80 17.01 -6.21 8.81
CA GLN A 80 17.62 -5.25 9.73
C GLN A 80 16.92 -5.21 11.09
N VAL A 81 15.60 -5.45 11.12
CA VAL A 81 14.78 -5.42 12.35
C VAL A 81 14.77 -6.75 13.07
N TYR A 82 14.63 -7.88 12.33
CA TYR A 82 14.37 -9.21 12.90
C TYR A 82 15.57 -10.16 12.85
N GLY A 83 16.65 -9.78 12.15
CA GLY A 83 17.87 -10.58 12.02
C GLY A 83 17.59 -11.98 11.48
N ASP A 84 18.31 -12.96 11.99
CA ASP A 84 18.20 -14.37 11.57
C ASP A 84 17.03 -15.14 12.23
N SER A 85 16.15 -14.45 12.95
CA SER A 85 14.95 -15.06 13.56
C SER A 85 13.91 -15.47 12.53
N ILE A 86 14.04 -15.01 11.29
CA ILE A 86 13.12 -15.23 10.18
C ILE A 86 13.86 -15.89 9.01
N ASP A 87 13.21 -16.84 8.37
CA ASP A 87 13.73 -17.49 7.16
C ASP A 87 13.33 -16.70 5.91
N TYR A 88 14.25 -15.87 5.42
CA TYR A 88 14.04 -14.99 4.24
C TYR A 88 14.16 -15.72 2.90
N THR A 89 14.40 -17.04 2.88
CA THR A 89 14.41 -17.82 1.63
C THR A 89 13.00 -18.18 1.13
N LYS A 90 11.98 -17.91 1.95
CA LYS A 90 10.58 -18.23 1.68
C LYS A 90 9.89 -17.13 0.86
N MET A 91 8.68 -17.43 0.39
CA MET A 91 7.83 -16.42 -0.25
C MET A 91 7.53 -15.27 0.72
N LEU A 92 7.43 -14.05 0.20
CA LEU A 92 7.22 -12.85 1.00
C LEU A 92 5.98 -12.96 1.92
N SER A 93 4.86 -13.51 1.45
CA SER A 93 3.66 -13.71 2.27
C SER A 93 3.91 -14.63 3.49
N VAL A 94 4.76 -15.63 3.32
CA VAL A 94 5.17 -16.55 4.43
C VAL A 94 6.12 -15.86 5.40
N ILE A 95 7.02 -15.02 4.91
CA ILE A 95 7.91 -14.19 5.74
C ILE A 95 7.08 -13.25 6.62
N LEU A 96 6.14 -12.50 6.03
CA LEU A 96 5.27 -11.59 6.75
C LEU A 96 4.39 -12.31 7.79
N LEU A 97 3.85 -13.48 7.43
CA LEU A 97 3.11 -14.32 8.37
C LEU A 97 4.00 -14.77 9.55
N SER A 98 5.26 -15.11 9.30
CA SER A 98 6.19 -15.53 10.34
C SER A 98 6.49 -14.38 11.32
N ILE A 99 6.68 -13.17 10.81
CA ILE A 99 6.86 -11.96 11.62
C ILE A 99 5.59 -11.67 12.44
N TYR A 100 4.41 -11.76 11.82
CA TYR A 100 3.14 -11.58 12.52
C TYR A 100 2.99 -12.59 13.66
N LYS A 101 3.31 -13.87 13.43
CA LYS A 101 3.28 -14.91 14.48
C LYS A 101 4.27 -14.65 15.62
N LEU A 102 5.42 -14.06 15.30
CA LEU A 102 6.44 -13.71 16.28
C LEU A 102 6.04 -12.51 17.15
N THR A 103 5.43 -11.49 16.52
CA THR A 103 5.18 -10.18 17.17
C THR A 103 3.76 -9.98 17.63
N GLY A 104 2.79 -10.68 17.04
CA GLY A 104 1.35 -10.41 17.20
C GLY A 104 0.88 -9.12 16.52
N ILE A 105 1.76 -8.40 15.81
CA ILE A 105 1.47 -7.09 15.23
C ILE A 105 1.24 -7.24 13.74
N PRO A 106 0.05 -6.85 13.25
CA PRO A 106 -0.29 -6.97 11.83
C PRO A 106 0.37 -5.89 10.99
N PHE A 107 0.31 -6.09 9.67
CA PHE A 107 0.89 -5.21 8.68
C PHE A 107 -0.15 -4.28 8.05
N VAL A 108 0.26 -3.05 7.81
CA VAL A 108 -0.35 -2.12 6.84
C VAL A 108 0.56 -2.05 5.62
N ILE A 109 0.04 -2.36 4.45
CA ILE A 109 0.83 -2.34 3.21
C ILE A 109 0.31 -1.24 2.29
N ILE A 110 1.21 -0.34 1.91
CA ILE A 110 0.95 0.81 1.06
C ILE A 110 1.73 0.64 -0.23
N MET A 111 1.04 0.67 -1.38
CA MET A 111 1.68 0.66 -2.69
C MET A 111 1.23 1.88 -3.49
N ASP A 112 2.14 2.82 -3.69
CA ASP A 112 1.89 3.98 -4.56
C ASP A 112 2.27 3.65 -6.01
N GLU A 113 1.53 4.21 -6.97
CA GLU A 113 1.67 3.99 -8.41
C GLU A 113 1.71 2.47 -8.78
N TRP A 114 0.89 1.66 -8.06
CA TRP A 114 0.84 0.19 -8.22
C TRP A 114 0.67 -0.27 -9.66
N ASP A 115 -0.02 0.50 -10.49
CA ASP A 115 -0.32 0.21 -11.88
C ASP A 115 0.83 0.56 -12.85
N CYS A 116 1.96 1.05 -12.34
CA CYS A 116 3.10 1.48 -13.15
C CYS A 116 3.64 0.36 -14.04
N VAL A 117 3.79 -0.86 -13.50
CA VAL A 117 4.24 -2.03 -14.25
C VAL A 117 3.27 -2.36 -15.39
N ILE A 118 1.97 -2.29 -15.13
CA ILE A 118 0.93 -2.61 -16.11
C ILE A 118 0.89 -1.57 -17.23
N ARG A 119 1.01 -0.29 -16.87
CA ARG A 119 0.99 0.82 -17.84
C ARG A 119 2.22 0.85 -18.73
N ASN A 120 3.37 0.49 -18.21
CA ASN A 120 4.65 0.64 -18.89
C ASN A 120 5.32 -0.70 -19.24
N GLY A 121 4.87 -1.80 -18.68
CA GLY A 121 5.55 -3.09 -18.69
C GLY A 121 5.64 -3.78 -20.06
N GLY A 122 4.81 -3.44 -21.03
CA GLY A 122 4.89 -3.91 -22.43
C GLY A 122 4.93 -5.43 -22.66
N ASN A 123 5.43 -6.21 -21.70
CA ASN A 123 5.57 -7.67 -21.74
C ASN A 123 4.43 -8.32 -20.94
N SER A 124 3.62 -9.15 -21.61
CA SER A 124 2.48 -9.83 -21.00
C SER A 124 2.86 -10.79 -19.86
N GLU A 125 4.04 -11.39 -19.92
CA GLU A 125 4.55 -12.31 -18.90
C GLU A 125 4.90 -11.56 -17.62
N LEU A 126 5.64 -10.45 -17.72
CA LEU A 126 5.94 -9.61 -16.55
C LEU A 126 4.68 -9.10 -15.87
N VAL A 127 3.71 -8.61 -16.65
CA VAL A 127 2.43 -8.13 -16.10
C VAL A 127 1.69 -9.26 -15.39
N HIS A 128 1.66 -10.47 -15.97
CA HIS A 128 1.06 -11.63 -15.34
C HIS A 128 1.75 -11.99 -14.02
N ASN A 129 3.07 -12.04 -13.99
CA ASN A 129 3.86 -12.34 -12.80
C ASN A 129 3.67 -11.26 -11.71
N TYR A 130 3.57 -10.00 -12.12
CA TYR A 130 3.28 -8.90 -11.20
C TYR A 130 1.89 -9.01 -10.57
N LEU A 131 0.87 -9.34 -11.35
CA LEU A 131 -0.48 -9.57 -10.81
C LEU A 131 -0.52 -10.79 -9.89
N GLN A 132 0.25 -11.85 -10.18
CA GLN A 132 0.40 -12.97 -9.25
C GLN A 132 1.10 -12.56 -7.94
N PHE A 133 2.15 -11.75 -8.03
CA PHE A 133 2.81 -11.19 -6.83
C PHE A 133 1.82 -10.41 -5.95
N LEU A 134 1.02 -9.52 -6.55
CA LEU A 134 -0.01 -8.77 -5.81
C LEU A 134 -1.08 -9.70 -5.22
N HIS A 135 -1.49 -10.73 -5.94
CA HIS A 135 -2.44 -11.73 -5.44
C HIS A 135 -1.90 -12.44 -4.19
N LEU A 136 -0.65 -12.90 -4.23
CA LEU A 136 -0.01 -13.57 -3.09
C LEU A 136 0.15 -12.63 -1.89
N LEU A 137 0.46 -11.36 -2.14
CA LEU A 137 0.65 -10.36 -1.09
C LEU A 137 -0.67 -9.95 -0.41
N PHE A 138 -1.78 -9.85 -1.17
CA PHE A 138 -3.01 -9.26 -0.66
C PHE A 138 -4.20 -10.22 -0.53
N LYS A 139 -4.13 -11.41 -1.12
CA LYS A 139 -5.28 -12.30 -1.21
C LYS A 139 -4.99 -13.77 -0.85
N SER A 140 -3.76 -14.12 -0.55
CA SER A 140 -3.42 -15.47 -0.09
C SER A 140 -4.04 -15.77 1.28
N GLU A 141 -4.07 -17.04 1.66
CA GLU A 141 -4.53 -17.42 3.01
C GLU A 141 -3.62 -16.83 4.09
N GLU A 142 -2.30 -16.75 3.81
CA GLU A 142 -1.33 -16.12 4.70
C GLU A 142 -1.65 -14.63 4.92
N SER A 143 -1.99 -13.91 3.84
CA SER A 143 -2.26 -12.47 3.93
C SER A 143 -3.48 -12.15 4.78
N LYS A 144 -4.49 -13.00 4.80
CA LYS A 144 -5.66 -12.84 5.66
C LYS A 144 -5.33 -12.81 7.15
N ALA A 145 -4.23 -13.43 7.56
CA ALA A 145 -3.83 -13.48 8.96
C ALA A 145 -3.02 -12.25 9.38
N PHE A 146 -2.11 -11.77 8.52
CA PHE A 146 -1.18 -10.71 8.90
C PHE A 146 -1.58 -9.30 8.41
N LEU A 147 -2.47 -9.19 7.43
CA LEU A 147 -2.80 -7.93 6.78
C LEU A 147 -3.96 -7.22 7.49
N ALA A 148 -3.67 -6.10 8.15
CA ALA A 148 -4.70 -5.24 8.74
C ALA A 148 -5.33 -4.29 7.72
N LEU A 149 -4.49 -3.70 6.84
CA LEU A 149 -4.92 -2.76 5.82
C LEU A 149 -4.01 -2.85 4.60
N ALA A 150 -4.60 -2.81 3.42
CA ALA A 150 -3.89 -2.56 2.18
C ALA A 150 -4.40 -1.27 1.53
N TYR A 151 -3.50 -0.34 1.26
CA TYR A 151 -3.81 0.90 0.56
C TYR A 151 -2.99 0.98 -0.72
N ILE A 152 -3.66 0.97 -1.87
CA ILE A 152 -2.97 1.07 -3.16
C ILE A 152 -3.46 2.30 -3.91
N THR A 153 -2.54 3.03 -4.53
CA THR A 153 -2.84 4.20 -5.36
C THR A 153 -2.28 4.05 -6.76
N GLY A 154 -2.98 4.61 -7.72
CA GLY A 154 -2.57 4.58 -9.13
C GLY A 154 -3.45 5.45 -10.02
N ILE A 155 -3.25 5.32 -11.31
CA ILE A 155 -4.03 6.01 -12.35
C ILE A 155 -5.10 5.07 -12.91
N LEU A 156 -4.75 3.80 -13.14
CA LEU A 156 -5.67 2.81 -13.71
C LEU A 156 -6.64 2.29 -12.65
N PRO A 157 -7.94 2.27 -12.95
CA PRO A 157 -8.90 1.50 -12.16
C PRO A 157 -8.62 0.00 -12.24
N ILE A 158 -8.72 -0.71 -11.10
CA ILE A 158 -8.53 -2.17 -11.03
C ILE A 158 -9.45 -2.90 -12.03
N LYS A 159 -10.69 -2.44 -12.17
CA LYS A 159 -11.68 -3.01 -13.09
C LYS A 159 -11.33 -2.94 -14.57
N LYS A 160 -10.31 -2.18 -14.94
CA LYS A 160 -9.82 -2.11 -16.35
C LYS A 160 -8.75 -3.15 -16.65
N ILE A 161 -8.33 -3.93 -15.68
CA ILE A 161 -7.32 -4.98 -15.88
C ILE A 161 -8.02 -6.26 -16.30
N LYS A 162 -7.52 -6.91 -17.34
CA LYS A 162 -8.12 -8.15 -17.88
C LYS A 162 -8.17 -9.31 -16.87
N ASP A 163 -7.29 -9.29 -15.87
CA ASP A 163 -7.24 -10.29 -14.79
C ASP A 163 -7.73 -9.65 -13.48
N GLU A 164 -9.04 -9.30 -13.44
CA GLU A 164 -9.69 -8.71 -12.26
C GLU A 164 -9.62 -9.60 -11.02
N SER A 165 -9.35 -10.90 -11.19
CA SER A 165 -9.37 -11.88 -10.08
C SER A 165 -8.28 -11.62 -9.04
N ALA A 166 -7.15 -11.02 -9.44
CA ALA A 166 -6.00 -10.79 -8.57
C ALA A 166 -6.30 -9.79 -7.42
N LEU A 167 -7.16 -8.79 -7.67
CA LEU A 167 -7.39 -7.67 -6.75
C LEU A 167 -8.88 -7.38 -6.47
N ASN A 168 -9.77 -8.35 -6.67
CA ASN A 168 -11.21 -8.16 -6.49
C ASN A 168 -11.66 -8.01 -5.03
N ASN A 169 -10.76 -8.21 -4.07
CA ASN A 169 -10.98 -7.94 -2.64
C ASN A 169 -10.80 -6.47 -2.25
N PHE A 170 -10.28 -5.63 -3.17
CA PHE A 170 -10.14 -4.21 -2.91
C PHE A 170 -11.44 -3.44 -3.13
N ARG A 171 -11.73 -2.51 -2.22
CA ARG A 171 -12.75 -1.49 -2.44
C ARG A 171 -12.15 -0.36 -3.27
N GLU A 172 -12.68 -0.17 -4.47
CA GLU A 172 -12.16 0.82 -5.40
C GLU A 172 -12.84 2.18 -5.23
N PHE A 173 -12.01 3.23 -5.17
CA PHE A 173 -12.42 4.63 -5.16
C PHE A 173 -11.80 5.33 -6.37
N THR A 174 -12.64 5.82 -7.27
CA THR A 174 -12.24 6.55 -8.49
C THR A 174 -12.80 7.96 -8.48
N MET A 175 -12.29 8.84 -9.35
CA MET A 175 -12.83 10.21 -9.51
C MET A 175 -14.36 10.24 -9.73
N LEU A 176 -14.91 9.23 -10.42
CA LEU A 176 -16.35 9.14 -10.72
C LEU A 176 -17.15 8.43 -9.62
N LYS A 177 -16.51 7.71 -8.69
CA LYS A 177 -17.14 6.90 -7.64
C LYS A 177 -16.49 7.10 -6.27
N SER A 178 -16.06 8.30 -5.97
CA SER A 178 -15.37 8.63 -4.72
C SER A 178 -16.28 8.80 -3.50
N ARG A 179 -17.59 8.81 -3.69
CA ARG A 179 -18.71 9.02 -2.71
C ARG A 179 -18.33 9.38 -1.26
N GLN A 180 -17.50 8.56 -0.60
CA GLN A 180 -17.08 8.78 0.79
C GLN A 180 -15.74 9.51 0.92
N LEU A 181 -14.90 9.47 -0.13
CA LEU A 181 -13.56 10.05 -0.13
C LEU A 181 -13.45 11.32 -0.98
N THR A 182 -14.55 11.81 -1.58
CA THR A 182 -14.55 13.00 -2.47
C THR A 182 -13.91 14.22 -1.79
N ARG A 183 -14.17 14.40 -0.51
CA ARG A 183 -13.64 15.54 0.27
C ARG A 183 -12.18 15.40 0.70
N TYR A 184 -11.56 14.23 0.49
CA TYR A 184 -10.18 13.97 0.91
C TYR A 184 -9.18 13.91 -0.25
N PHE A 185 -9.66 13.96 -1.48
CA PHE A 185 -8.82 13.92 -2.68
C PHE A 185 -9.24 14.98 -3.68
N GLY A 186 -8.31 15.86 -4.06
CA GLY A 186 -8.56 16.98 -4.95
C GLY A 186 -9.16 18.18 -4.23
N PHE A 187 -9.95 18.96 -4.91
CA PHE A 187 -10.60 20.18 -4.41
C PHE A 187 -12.11 20.05 -4.54
N THR A 188 -12.85 20.49 -3.55
CA THR A 188 -14.29 20.65 -3.62
C THR A 188 -14.64 21.90 -4.43
N GLU A 189 -15.90 21.97 -4.92
CA GLU A 189 -16.37 23.18 -5.62
C GLU A 189 -16.27 24.44 -4.75
N GLU A 190 -16.46 24.29 -3.45
CA GLU A 190 -16.41 25.39 -2.49
C GLU A 190 -14.96 25.89 -2.30
N GLU A 191 -14.01 24.97 -2.18
CA GLU A 191 -12.57 25.30 -2.12
C GLU A 191 -12.10 25.98 -3.40
N VAL A 192 -12.53 25.51 -4.58
CA VAL A 192 -12.19 26.13 -5.87
C VAL A 192 -12.80 27.53 -6.02
N LYS A 193 -13.99 27.79 -5.46
CA LYS A 193 -14.59 29.13 -5.49
C LYS A 193 -13.90 30.12 -4.57
N ASN A 194 -13.19 29.65 -3.57
CA ASN A 194 -12.47 30.47 -2.58
C ASN A 194 -10.99 30.70 -2.95
N LEU A 195 -10.51 30.11 -4.04
CA LEU A 195 -9.20 30.36 -4.66
C LEU A 195 -9.26 31.54 -5.63
#